data_37767763651e1bb82bc71d9ee826e25c
#
_entry.id   37767763651e1bb82bc71d9ee826e25c
#
_cell.length_a   1.000
_cell.length_b   1.000
_cell.length_c   1.000
_cell.angle_alpha   90.00
_cell.angle_beta   90.00
_cell.angle_gamma   90.00
#
_symmetry.space_group_name_H-M   'P 1'
#
loop_
_entity.id
_entity.type
_entity.pdbx_description
1 polymer ?
#
loop_
_entity_poly.entity_id
_entity_poly.type
_entity_poly.pdbx_seq_one_letter_code
_entity_poly.pdbx_strand_id
1 'polypeptide(L)'
;MIFQIENKNVHASDVGQGIDSKKDTVIFLHGSGLSHIVWSLSEQFFSNKNFNVLSLDLPGHGNSDGPCLDSIEKIADWLESVFVKLNLDTVMLIGHSQGCLEILEYAHKYKNRLKKIVFIGGSY
;
A
#
# COMPACT_ATOMS: atom_id res chain seq x y z
N MET A 1 -2.70 11.95 0.72
CA MET A 1 -2.38 12.34 -0.66
C MET A 1 -3.36 11.72 -1.63
N ILE A 2 -3.58 12.36 -2.76
CA ILE A 2 -4.42 11.82 -3.83
C ILE A 2 -3.63 11.92 -5.14
N PHE A 3 -3.65 10.84 -5.91
CA PHE A 3 -3.01 10.78 -7.22
C PHE A 3 -3.85 9.91 -8.15
N GLN A 4 -3.49 9.83 -9.43
CA GLN A 4 -4.30 9.10 -10.40
C GLN A 4 -3.56 7.93 -11.01
N ILE A 5 -4.26 6.80 -11.14
CA ILE A 5 -3.86 5.63 -11.89
C ILE A 5 -4.97 5.36 -12.91
N GLU A 6 -4.62 5.39 -14.20
CA GLU A 6 -5.59 5.15 -15.29
C GLU A 6 -6.86 6.00 -15.16
N ASN A 7 -6.67 7.30 -14.88
CA ASN A 7 -7.76 8.29 -14.74
C ASN A 7 -8.68 8.06 -13.54
N LYS A 8 -8.25 7.28 -12.55
CA LYS A 8 -9.00 7.06 -11.30
C LYS A 8 -8.21 7.59 -10.14
N ASN A 9 -8.89 8.25 -9.21
CA ASN A 9 -8.25 8.77 -8.02
C ASN A 9 -7.89 7.63 -7.06
N VAL A 10 -6.66 7.69 -6.56
CA VAL A 10 -6.17 6.80 -5.52
C VAL A 10 -5.84 7.67 -4.31
N HIS A 11 -6.32 7.25 -3.16
CA HIS A 11 -6.01 7.91 -1.90
C HIS A 11 -5.02 7.09 -1.09
N ALA A 12 -4.03 7.77 -0.50
CA ALA A 12 -3.12 7.19 0.48
C ALA A 12 -2.98 8.15 1.64
N SER A 13 -3.04 7.62 2.86
CA SER A 13 -2.71 8.41 4.05
C SER A 13 -1.20 8.45 4.21
N ASP A 14 -0.63 9.64 4.31
CA ASP A 14 0.81 9.86 4.45
C ASP A 14 1.17 10.63 5.73
N VAL A 15 0.27 10.66 6.70
CA VAL A 15 0.33 11.47 7.93
C VAL A 15 0.62 12.95 7.66
N GLY A 16 0.23 13.44 6.48
CA GLY A 16 0.41 14.83 6.09
C GLY A 16 1.85 15.23 5.75
N GLN A 17 2.75 14.27 5.57
CA GLN A 17 4.18 14.57 5.41
C GLN A 17 4.73 14.38 3.98
N GLY A 18 3.96 13.73 3.10
CA GLY A 18 4.45 13.41 1.77
C GLY A 18 5.56 12.37 1.77
N ILE A 19 6.30 12.31 0.66
CA ILE A 19 7.38 11.33 0.46
C ILE A 19 8.72 12.06 0.38
N ASP A 20 9.65 11.66 1.24
CA ASP A 20 11.04 12.12 1.21
C ASP A 20 11.89 11.02 0.56
N SER A 21 12.55 11.33 -0.54
CA SER A 21 13.36 10.36 -1.30
C SER A 21 14.55 9.81 -0.51
N LYS A 22 14.91 10.43 0.59
CA LYS A 22 16.03 10.01 1.44
C LYS A 22 15.62 9.00 2.51
N LYS A 23 14.32 8.75 2.67
CA LYS A 23 13.80 7.84 3.68
C LYS A 23 13.33 6.55 3.06
N ASP A 24 13.41 5.46 3.81
CA ASP A 24 12.75 4.20 3.43
C ASP A 24 11.24 4.37 3.56
N THR A 25 10.50 3.64 2.73
CA THR A 25 9.04 3.75 2.66
C THR A 25 8.36 2.48 3.14
N VAL A 26 7.40 2.66 4.04
CA VAL A 26 6.50 1.59 4.52
C VAL A 26 5.14 1.78 3.87
N ILE A 27 4.64 0.73 3.24
CA ILE A 27 3.32 0.69 2.60
C ILE A 27 2.42 -0.24 3.40
N PHE A 28 1.28 0.25 3.83
CA PHE A 28 0.29 -0.54 4.55
C PHE A 28 -0.87 -0.90 3.64
N LEU A 29 -1.26 -2.19 3.66
CA LEU A 29 -2.38 -2.72 2.87
C LEU A 29 -3.45 -3.31 3.79
N HIS A 30 -4.63 -2.71 3.74
CA HIS A 30 -5.77 -3.15 4.54
C HIS A 30 -6.41 -4.41 3.95
N GLY A 31 -7.26 -5.07 4.77
CA GLY A 31 -8.05 -6.20 4.31
C GLY A 31 -9.28 -5.77 3.52
N SER A 32 -9.94 -6.75 2.90
CA SER A 32 -11.15 -6.52 2.10
C SER A 32 -12.24 -5.87 2.97
N GLY A 33 -12.92 -4.86 2.41
CA GLY A 33 -13.98 -4.14 3.11
C GLY A 33 -13.52 -3.12 4.13
N LEU A 34 -12.20 -2.91 4.27
CA LEU A 34 -11.61 -1.96 5.20
C LEU A 34 -11.05 -0.74 4.45
N SER A 35 -10.21 0.04 5.09
CA SER A 35 -9.56 1.21 4.50
C SER A 35 -8.28 1.53 5.25
N HIS A 36 -7.61 2.62 4.81
CA HIS A 36 -6.40 3.13 5.47
C HIS A 36 -6.56 3.35 6.97
N ILE A 37 -7.78 3.59 7.44
CA ILE A 37 -8.04 3.95 8.85
C ILE A 37 -7.53 2.90 9.82
N VAL A 38 -7.53 1.62 9.44
CA VAL A 38 -7.07 0.54 10.32
C VAL A 38 -5.59 0.67 10.71
N TRP A 39 -4.82 1.49 9.98
CA TRP A 39 -3.39 1.66 10.19
C TRP A 39 -3.00 2.91 10.99
N SER A 40 -3.96 3.66 11.52
CA SER A 40 -3.70 4.98 12.13
C SER A 40 -2.59 4.97 13.18
N LEU A 41 -2.59 4.00 14.09
CA LEU A 41 -1.55 3.89 15.12
C LEU A 41 -0.21 3.46 14.55
N SER A 42 -0.24 2.52 13.59
CA SER A 42 0.98 2.04 12.94
C SER A 42 1.65 3.13 12.12
N GLU A 43 0.85 3.94 11.43
CA GLU A 43 1.35 5.09 10.68
C GLU A 43 2.16 6.02 11.59
N GLN A 44 1.60 6.37 12.73
CA GLN A 44 2.25 7.28 13.67
C GLN A 44 3.55 6.69 14.19
N PHE A 45 3.56 5.40 14.52
CA PHE A 45 4.74 4.72 15.01
C PHE A 45 5.89 4.80 14.00
N PHE A 46 5.63 4.42 12.75
CA PHE A 46 6.68 4.41 11.72
C PHE A 46 7.09 5.81 11.29
N SER A 47 6.16 6.75 11.24
CA SER A 47 6.49 8.14 10.96
C SER A 47 7.47 8.71 11.99
N ASN A 48 7.25 8.38 13.28
CA ASN A 48 8.14 8.81 14.36
C ASN A 48 9.52 8.13 14.27
N LYS A 49 9.64 7.02 13.57
CA LYS A 49 10.91 6.31 13.35
C LYS A 49 11.59 6.72 12.04
N ASN A 50 11.16 7.83 11.47
CA ASN A 50 11.79 8.45 10.29
C ASN A 50 11.60 7.67 8.98
N PHE A 51 10.44 6.98 8.84
CA PHE A 51 10.04 6.36 7.58
C PHE A 51 9.04 7.23 6.84
N ASN A 52 9.05 7.14 5.51
CA ASN A 52 7.86 7.50 4.75
C ASN A 52 6.77 6.48 5.05
N VAL A 53 5.54 6.95 5.19
CA VAL A 53 4.40 6.09 5.53
C VAL A 53 3.30 6.31 4.52
N LEU A 54 2.81 5.25 3.92
CA LEU A 54 1.67 5.32 3.01
C LEU A 54 0.71 4.18 3.34
N SER A 55 -0.49 4.54 3.79
CA SER A 55 -1.59 3.58 3.93
C SER A 55 -2.50 3.73 2.74
N LEU A 56 -2.44 2.78 1.83
CA LEU A 56 -3.21 2.83 0.59
C LEU A 56 -4.67 2.46 0.83
N ASP A 57 -5.57 3.17 0.18
CA ASP A 57 -6.94 2.71 -0.01
C ASP A 57 -6.99 1.96 -1.35
N LEU A 58 -7.32 0.67 -1.31
CA LEU A 58 -7.47 -0.13 -2.51
C LEU A 58 -8.60 0.42 -3.40
N PRO A 59 -8.59 0.13 -4.70
CA PRO A 59 -9.69 0.56 -5.58
C PRO A 59 -11.05 0.17 -5.01
N GLY A 60 -11.97 1.13 -4.96
CA GLY A 60 -13.31 0.94 -4.42
C GLY A 60 -13.39 0.90 -2.91
N HIS A 61 -12.31 1.20 -2.19
CA HIS A 61 -12.26 1.23 -0.72
C HIS A 61 -11.88 2.64 -0.24
N GLY A 62 -12.31 2.99 0.96
CA GLY A 62 -11.97 4.27 1.57
C GLY A 62 -12.25 5.44 0.64
N ASN A 63 -11.24 6.25 0.35
CA ASN A 63 -11.36 7.44 -0.49
C ASN A 63 -10.83 7.22 -1.92
N SER A 64 -10.55 5.98 -2.31
CA SER A 64 -10.14 5.65 -3.67
C SER A 64 -11.33 5.36 -4.56
N ASP A 65 -11.22 5.76 -5.83
CA ASP A 65 -12.27 5.46 -6.82
C ASP A 65 -12.40 3.96 -7.06
N GLY A 66 -13.60 3.54 -7.42
CA GLY A 66 -13.89 2.17 -7.84
C GLY A 66 -13.76 2.00 -9.35
N PRO A 67 -14.08 0.82 -9.83
CA PRO A 67 -14.60 -0.32 -9.05
C PRO A 67 -13.51 -1.08 -8.30
N CYS A 68 -13.92 -1.94 -7.37
CA CYS A 68 -13.01 -2.87 -6.73
C CYS A 68 -12.39 -3.80 -7.78
N LEU A 69 -11.13 -4.14 -7.62
CA LEU A 69 -10.48 -5.12 -8.47
C LEU A 69 -10.94 -6.52 -8.09
N ASP A 70 -11.08 -7.39 -9.09
CA ASP A 70 -11.74 -8.68 -8.91
C ASP A 70 -10.78 -9.86 -8.72
N SER A 71 -9.49 -9.60 -8.63
CA SER A 71 -8.50 -10.67 -8.40
C SER A 71 -7.27 -10.14 -7.66
N ILE A 72 -6.60 -11.06 -6.97
CA ILE A 72 -5.35 -10.78 -6.27
C ILE A 72 -4.26 -10.38 -7.28
N GLU A 73 -4.26 -11.00 -8.46
CA GLU A 73 -3.30 -10.70 -9.53
C GLU A 73 -3.45 -9.26 -10.03
N LYS A 74 -4.68 -8.80 -10.19
CA LYS A 74 -4.93 -7.41 -10.61
C LYS A 74 -4.52 -6.41 -9.54
N ILE A 75 -4.69 -6.76 -8.27
CA ILE A 75 -4.25 -5.90 -7.18
C ILE A 75 -2.72 -5.81 -7.15
N ALA A 76 -2.02 -6.91 -7.38
CA ALA A 76 -0.56 -6.91 -7.44
C ALA A 76 -0.06 -6.00 -8.57
N ASP A 77 -0.67 -6.07 -9.74
CA ASP A 77 -0.32 -5.20 -10.86
C ASP A 77 -0.64 -3.73 -10.57
N TRP A 78 -1.76 -3.49 -9.88
CA TRP A 78 -2.14 -2.14 -9.45
C TRP A 78 -1.12 -1.57 -8.47
N LEU A 79 -0.64 -2.39 -7.52
CA LEU A 79 0.40 -1.96 -6.58
C LEU A 79 1.66 -1.52 -7.31
N GLU A 80 2.09 -2.28 -8.31
CA GLU A 80 3.26 -1.89 -9.10
C GLU A 80 3.02 -0.55 -9.79
N SER A 81 1.83 -0.33 -10.35
CA SER A 81 1.46 0.95 -10.96
C SER A 81 1.54 2.11 -9.97
N VAL A 82 1.11 1.88 -8.73
CA VAL A 82 1.21 2.89 -7.66
C VAL A 82 2.68 3.22 -7.38
N PHE A 83 3.51 2.20 -7.22
CA PHE A 83 4.92 2.42 -6.86
C PHE A 83 5.70 3.11 -7.99
N VAL A 84 5.40 2.77 -9.24
CA VAL A 84 5.97 3.46 -10.40
C VAL A 84 5.51 4.92 -10.42
N LYS A 85 4.21 5.15 -10.22
CA LYS A 85 3.65 6.51 -10.22
C LYS A 85 4.29 7.40 -9.18
N LEU A 86 4.57 6.86 -8.00
CA LEU A 86 5.14 7.61 -6.88
C LEU A 86 6.68 7.60 -6.87
N ASN A 87 7.31 6.98 -7.88
CA ASN A 87 8.78 6.88 -8.00
C ASN A 87 9.43 6.21 -6.79
N LEU A 88 8.82 5.15 -6.29
CA LEU A 88 9.36 4.39 -5.16
C LEU A 88 10.26 3.27 -5.68
N ASP A 89 11.55 3.34 -5.40
CA ASP A 89 12.52 2.32 -5.84
C ASP A 89 12.41 1.05 -5.02
N THR A 90 12.32 1.20 -3.68
CA THR A 90 12.18 0.08 -2.76
C THR A 90 11.08 0.38 -1.75
N VAL A 91 10.36 -0.66 -1.34
CA VAL A 91 9.27 -0.54 -0.37
C VAL A 91 9.32 -1.69 0.62
N MET A 92 8.82 -1.41 1.83
CA MET A 92 8.47 -2.43 2.81
C MET A 92 6.96 -2.54 2.83
N LEU A 93 6.42 -3.76 2.69
CA LEU A 93 4.99 -3.99 2.64
C LEU A 93 4.50 -4.62 3.92
N ILE A 94 3.48 -4.04 4.52
CA ILE A 94 2.81 -4.57 5.71
C ILE A 94 1.35 -4.77 5.36
N GLY A 95 0.87 -6.01 5.46
CA GLY A 95 -0.49 -6.38 5.10
C GLY A 95 -1.26 -6.99 6.25
N HIS A 96 -2.58 -6.78 6.23
CA HIS A 96 -3.51 -7.32 7.19
C HIS A 96 -4.54 -8.18 6.46
N SER A 97 -4.77 -9.42 6.94
CA SER A 97 -5.79 -10.31 6.41
C SER A 97 -5.57 -10.58 4.91
N GLN A 98 -6.52 -10.22 4.04
CA GLN A 98 -6.40 -10.41 2.59
C GLN A 98 -5.23 -9.63 1.99
N GLY A 99 -4.81 -8.52 2.62
CA GLY A 99 -3.63 -7.80 2.20
C GLY A 99 -2.37 -8.67 2.17
N CYS A 100 -2.31 -9.70 3.02
CA CYS A 100 -1.20 -10.64 3.03
C CYS A 100 -1.11 -11.43 1.72
N LEU A 101 -2.27 -11.85 1.17
CA LEU A 101 -2.31 -12.57 -0.10
C LEU A 101 -1.88 -11.67 -1.26
N GLU A 102 -2.27 -10.40 -1.22
CA GLU A 102 -1.90 -9.41 -2.22
C GLU A 102 -0.39 -9.20 -2.24
N ILE A 103 0.22 -9.12 -1.06
CA ILE A 103 1.66 -8.98 -0.92
C ILE A 103 2.40 -10.21 -1.45
N LEU A 104 1.90 -11.41 -1.15
CA LEU A 104 2.50 -12.65 -1.65
C LEU A 104 2.50 -12.68 -3.19
N GLU A 105 1.39 -12.30 -3.81
CA GLU A 105 1.31 -12.26 -5.27
C GLU A 105 2.23 -11.18 -5.84
N TYR A 106 2.26 -10.01 -5.20
CA TYR A 106 3.17 -8.94 -5.60
C TYR A 106 4.63 -9.39 -5.52
N ALA A 107 5.02 -10.04 -4.44
CA ALA A 107 6.38 -10.55 -4.24
C ALA A 107 6.76 -11.59 -5.29
N HIS A 108 5.79 -12.40 -5.71
CA HIS A 108 6.01 -13.39 -6.76
C HIS A 108 6.32 -12.74 -8.11
N LYS A 109 5.60 -11.67 -8.45
CA LYS A 109 5.73 -11.01 -9.75
C LYS A 109 6.81 -9.93 -9.80
N TYR A 110 7.02 -9.17 -8.71
CA TYR A 110 7.80 -7.92 -8.72
C TYR A 110 8.83 -7.89 -7.59
N LYS A 111 9.73 -8.88 -7.56
CA LYS A 111 10.68 -9.08 -6.45
C LYS A 111 11.63 -7.91 -6.19
N ASN A 112 12.04 -7.20 -7.25
CA ASN A 112 13.17 -6.26 -7.18
C ASN A 112 12.90 -5.04 -6.32
N ARG A 113 11.62 -4.69 -6.12
CA ARG A 113 11.23 -3.51 -5.36
C ARG A 113 11.09 -3.77 -3.87
N LEU A 114 10.93 -5.04 -3.47
CA LEU A 114 10.66 -5.39 -2.08
C LEU A 114 11.93 -5.43 -1.24
N LYS A 115 11.88 -4.73 -0.10
CA LYS A 115 12.94 -4.76 0.90
C LYS A 115 12.56 -5.63 2.09
N LYS A 116 11.29 -5.60 2.52
CA LYS A 116 10.81 -6.36 3.67
C LYS A 116 9.30 -6.56 3.57
N ILE A 117 8.81 -7.66 4.14
CA ILE A 117 7.39 -8.00 4.19
C ILE A 117 7.02 -8.33 5.63
N VAL A 118 5.86 -7.83 6.08
CA VAL A 118 5.27 -8.20 7.38
C VAL A 118 3.81 -8.57 7.17
N PHE A 119 3.42 -9.71 7.71
CA PHE A 119 2.03 -10.19 7.67
C PHE A 119 1.41 -10.10 9.05
N ILE A 120 0.20 -9.54 9.13
CA ILE A 120 -0.56 -9.42 10.37
C ILE A 120 -1.92 -10.08 10.17
N GLY A 121 -2.24 -11.10 10.99
CA GLY A 121 -3.53 -11.77 10.93
C GLY A 121 -3.81 -12.41 9.59
N GLY A 122 -2.77 -12.91 8.92
CA GLY A 122 -2.93 -13.54 7.61
C GLY A 122 -3.70 -14.85 7.71
N SER A 123 -4.55 -15.10 6.70
CA SER A 123 -5.30 -16.32 6.54
C SER A 123 -5.01 -16.88 5.16
N TYR A 124 -4.52 -18.10 5.09
CA TYR A 124 -4.08 -18.71 3.83
C TYR A 124 -4.87 -19.94 3.52
#